data_f79a66eb4f66d66e39cc2f327197cb2a
#
_entry.id   f79a66eb4f66d66e39cc2f327197cb2a
#
_cell.length_a   1.000
_cell.length_b   1.000
_cell.length_c   1.000
_cell.angle_alpha   90.00
_cell.angle_beta   90.00
_cell.angle_gamma   90.00
#
_symmetry.space_group_name_H-M   'P 1'
#
loop_
_entity.id
_entity.type
_entity.pdbx_description
1 polymer ?
#
loop_
_entity_poly.entity_id
_entity_poly.type
_entity_poly.pdbx_seq_one_letter_code
_entity_poly.pdbx_strand_id
1 'polypeptide(L)'
;MALLDKYRLMAESGKFSFRREFGEVDRVVFTYFEYDSRTGERIKTIKKNIDSKYIKSKIEEARNEKQAVEEKILDLEAAYKDCKAQEDKISPE
;
A
#
# COMPACT_ATOMS: atom_id res chain seq x y z
N MET A 1 -10.18 -10.51 1.74
CA MET A 1 -8.97 -10.21 0.96
C MET A 1 -8.17 -9.12 1.65
N ALA A 2 -6.88 -9.32 1.82
CA ALA A 2 -6.04 -8.29 2.44
C ALA A 2 -5.81 -7.13 1.47
N LEU A 3 -5.79 -5.92 2.00
CA LEU A 3 -5.68 -4.70 1.20
C LEU A 3 -4.42 -4.66 0.34
N LEU A 4 -3.32 -5.19 0.85
CA LEU A 4 -2.03 -5.15 0.16
C LEU A 4 -1.67 -6.46 -0.56
N ASP A 5 -2.64 -7.35 -0.74
CA ASP A 5 -2.41 -8.58 -1.51
C ASP A 5 -1.97 -8.25 -2.93
N LYS A 6 -0.97 -8.97 -3.40
CA LYS A 6 -0.41 -8.78 -4.75
C LYS A 6 0.10 -7.35 -4.98
N TYR A 7 0.59 -6.71 -3.91
CA TYR A 7 1.01 -5.32 -3.99
C TYR A 7 2.02 -5.07 -5.10
N ARG A 8 3.05 -5.92 -5.22
CA ARG A 8 4.09 -5.70 -6.24
C ARG A 8 3.51 -5.67 -7.64
N LEU A 9 2.64 -6.62 -7.95
CA LEU A 9 2.00 -6.70 -9.26
C LEU A 9 1.11 -5.49 -9.52
N MET A 10 0.32 -5.12 -8.54
CA MET A 10 -0.61 -3.99 -8.68
C MET A 10 0.11 -2.65 -8.76
N ALA A 11 1.19 -2.48 -7.99
CA ALA A 11 1.99 -1.25 -8.05
C ALA A 11 2.70 -1.13 -9.40
N GLU A 12 3.21 -2.23 -9.92
CA GLU A 12 3.89 -2.25 -11.20
C GLU A 12 2.96 -1.86 -12.34
N SER A 13 1.70 -2.26 -12.26
CA SER A 13 0.70 -1.90 -13.27
C SER A 13 0.07 -0.52 -13.04
N GLY A 14 0.51 0.20 -12.01
CA GLY A 14 0.01 1.55 -11.72
C GLY A 14 -1.32 1.59 -10.99
N LYS A 15 -1.81 0.45 -10.52
CA LYS A 15 -3.12 0.39 -9.86
C LYS A 15 -3.06 0.74 -8.38
N PHE A 16 -1.91 0.49 -7.74
CA PHE A 16 -1.68 0.83 -6.33
C PHE A 16 -0.55 1.84 -6.23
N SER A 17 -0.70 2.81 -5.34
CA SER A 17 0.39 3.76 -5.08
C SER A 17 0.24 4.36 -3.69
N PHE A 18 1.37 4.83 -3.15
CA PHE A 18 1.38 5.66 -1.96
C PHE A 18 1.65 7.09 -2.40
N ARG A 19 0.82 8.02 -1.96
CA ARG A 19 0.95 9.42 -2.32
C ARG A 19 0.97 10.28 -1.07
N ARG A 20 1.64 11.41 -1.16
CA ARG A 20 1.63 12.40 -0.09
C ARG A 20 0.45 13.33 -0.28
N GLU A 21 -0.27 13.59 0.80
CA GLU A 21 -1.32 14.60 0.81
C GLU A 21 -0.93 15.70 1.79
N PHE A 22 -1.07 16.92 1.38
CA PHE A 22 -0.73 18.10 2.17
C PHE A 22 -2.01 18.84 2.55
N GLY A 23 -2.09 19.27 3.79
CA GLY A 23 -3.24 19.94 4.33
C GLY A 23 -2.92 20.39 5.74
N GLU A 24 -3.89 20.30 6.64
CA GLU A 24 -3.65 20.63 8.05
C GLU A 24 -2.56 19.73 8.63
N VAL A 25 -2.55 18.46 8.21
CA VAL A 25 -1.51 17.49 8.58
C VAL A 25 -1.06 16.80 7.32
N ASP A 26 0.24 16.86 7.05
CA ASP A 26 0.82 16.16 5.91
C ASP A 26 0.88 14.67 6.23
N ARG A 27 0.48 13.85 5.26
CA ARG A 27 0.41 12.42 5.47
C ARG A 27 0.61 11.65 4.17
N VAL A 28 0.88 10.34 4.32
CA VAL A 28 0.94 9.42 3.19
C VAL A 28 -0.39 8.68 3.11
N VAL A 29 -0.93 8.59 1.92
CA VAL A 29 -2.21 7.90 1.67
C VAL A 29 -1.98 6.79 0.68
N PHE A 30 -2.54 5.61 0.97
CA PHE A 30 -2.57 4.51 0.02
C PHE A 30 -3.73 4.76 -0.94
N THR A 31 -3.42 4.80 -2.23
CA THR A 31 -4.40 5.13 -3.27
C THR A 31 -4.55 3.95 -4.22
N TYR A 32 -5.77 3.58 -4.51
CA TYR A 32 -6.05 2.56 -5.52
C TYR A 32 -7.36 2.88 -6.22
N PHE A 33 -7.64 2.15 -7.30
CA PHE A 33 -8.79 2.44 -8.15
C PHE A 33 -9.70 1.24 -8.24
N GLU A 34 -11.01 1.49 -8.30
CA GLU A 34 -11.98 0.47 -8.66
C GLU A 34 -12.28 0.57 -10.14
N TYR A 35 -12.40 -0.57 -10.78
CA TYR A 35 -12.67 -0.66 -12.22
C TYR A 35 -13.96 -1.44 -12.46
N ASP A 36 -14.67 -1.07 -13.51
CA ASP A 36 -15.82 -1.84 -13.98
C ASP A 36 -15.30 -3.16 -14.56
N SER A 37 -15.81 -4.28 -14.05
CA SER A 37 -15.36 -5.59 -14.49
C SER A 37 -15.72 -5.91 -15.93
N ARG A 38 -16.70 -5.20 -16.48
CA ARG A 38 -17.16 -5.44 -17.86
C ARG A 38 -16.43 -4.57 -18.88
N THR A 39 -16.19 -3.32 -18.54
CA THR A 39 -15.60 -2.37 -19.50
C THR A 39 -14.15 -2.05 -19.23
N GLY A 40 -13.67 -2.34 -18.02
CA GLY A 40 -12.31 -2.00 -17.63
C GLY A 40 -12.12 -0.54 -17.31
N GLU A 41 -13.19 0.26 -17.35
CA GLU A 41 -13.10 1.68 -17.06
C GLU A 41 -12.97 1.95 -15.56
N ARG A 42 -12.21 3.01 -15.23
CA ARG A 42 -12.05 3.43 -13.85
C ARG A 42 -13.37 4.00 -13.33
N ILE A 43 -13.88 3.41 -12.25
CA ILE A 43 -15.11 3.87 -11.62
C ILE A 43 -14.81 4.97 -10.60
N LYS A 44 -13.88 4.70 -9.68
CA LYS A 44 -13.55 5.69 -8.66
C LYS A 44 -12.15 5.46 -8.09
N THR A 45 -11.62 6.49 -7.46
CA THR A 45 -10.36 6.44 -6.74
C THR A 45 -10.66 6.26 -5.25
N ILE A 46 -9.99 5.33 -4.61
CA ILE A 46 -10.16 5.06 -3.18
C ILE A 46 -8.86 5.41 -2.46
N LYS A 47 -8.98 6.11 -1.34
CA LYS A 47 -7.84 6.50 -0.52
C LYS A 47 -8.00 5.91 0.88
N LYS A 48 -6.92 5.34 1.41
CA LYS A 48 -6.88 4.77 2.75
C LYS A 48 -5.70 5.32 3.52
N ASN A 49 -5.91 5.62 4.79
CA ASN A 49 -4.83 6.06 5.66
C ASN A 49 -4.06 4.84 6.13
N ILE A 50 -2.93 4.56 5.49
CA ILE A 50 -2.06 3.45 5.83
C ILE A 50 -0.66 4.00 6.01
N ASP A 51 -0.06 3.76 7.17
CA ASP A 51 1.31 4.20 7.44
C ASP A 51 2.26 3.01 7.50
N SER A 52 3.54 3.31 7.62
CA SER A 52 4.56 2.28 7.66
C SER A 52 4.43 1.39 8.90
N LYS A 53 3.92 1.90 9.99
CA LYS A 53 3.69 1.12 11.21
C LYS A 53 2.65 0.04 10.99
N TYR A 54 1.59 0.37 10.28
CA TYR A 54 0.56 -0.60 9.92
C TYR A 54 1.14 -1.72 9.08
N ILE A 55 1.92 -1.37 8.06
CA ILE A 55 2.52 -2.35 7.16
C ILE A 55 3.51 -3.23 7.91
N LYS A 56 4.34 -2.63 8.76
CA LYS A 56 5.29 -3.39 9.57
C LYS A 56 4.58 -4.40 10.46
N SER A 57 3.46 -4.01 11.06
CA SER A 57 2.64 -4.91 11.87
C SER A 57 2.14 -6.09 11.04
N LYS A 58 1.72 -5.84 9.81
CA LYS A 58 1.27 -6.90 8.91
C LYS A 58 2.40 -7.84 8.50
N ILE A 59 3.60 -7.31 8.32
CA ILE A 59 4.78 -8.13 8.04
C ILE A 59 5.05 -9.07 9.22
N GLU A 60 5.01 -8.55 10.43
CA GLU A 60 5.23 -9.36 11.63
C GLU A 60 4.19 -10.45 11.78
N GLU A 61 2.91 -10.12 11.54
CA GLU A 61 1.84 -11.12 11.55
C GLU A 61 2.11 -12.24 10.54
N ALA A 62 2.50 -11.86 9.32
CA ALA A 62 2.76 -12.82 8.26
C ALA A 62 3.93 -13.74 8.63
N ARG A 63 4.98 -13.18 9.22
CA ARG A 63 6.14 -13.97 9.64
C ARG A 63 5.82 -14.93 10.78
N ASN A 64 4.87 -14.58 11.63
CA ASN A 64 4.47 -15.39 12.76
C ASN A 64 3.47 -16.48 12.39
N GLU A 65 2.83 -16.38 11.24
CA GLU A 65 1.92 -17.40 10.77
C GLU A 65 2.71 -18.61 10.27
N LYS A 66 2.31 -19.79 10.70
CA LYS A 66 2.99 -21.03 10.30
C LYS A 66 2.87 -21.32 8.81
N GLN A 67 1.88 -20.74 8.18
CA GLN A 67 1.60 -20.93 6.75
C GLN A 67 1.86 -19.66 5.95
N ALA A 68 2.71 -18.78 6.46
CA ALA A 68 3.02 -17.53 5.77
C ALA A 68 3.66 -17.86 4.42
N VAL A 69 3.11 -17.27 3.37
CA VAL A 69 3.62 -17.41 2.02
C VAL A 69 4.69 -16.36 1.80
N GLU A 70 5.85 -16.79 1.33
CA GLU A 70 6.96 -15.88 1.09
C GLU A 70 6.59 -14.70 0.21
N GLU A 71 5.79 -14.94 -0.82
CA GLU A 71 5.33 -13.86 -1.71
C GLU A 71 4.52 -12.80 -0.99
N LYS A 72 3.68 -13.21 -0.03
CA LYS A 72 2.91 -12.27 0.76
C LYS A 72 3.84 -11.34 1.56
N ILE A 73 4.88 -11.91 2.14
CA ILE A 73 5.87 -11.13 2.89
C ILE A 73 6.60 -10.16 1.97
N LEU A 74 7.02 -10.62 0.79
CA LEU A 74 7.69 -9.76 -0.18
C LEU A 74 6.80 -8.61 -0.64
N ASP A 75 5.51 -8.88 -0.83
CA ASP A 75 4.56 -7.82 -1.20
C ASP A 75 4.42 -6.78 -0.10
N LEU A 76 4.33 -7.24 1.15
CA LEU A 76 4.24 -6.33 2.28
C LEU A 76 5.53 -5.52 2.46
N GLU A 77 6.67 -6.14 2.25
CA GLU A 77 7.96 -5.43 2.34
C GLU A 77 8.11 -4.38 1.25
N ALA A 78 7.65 -4.68 0.04
CA ALA A 78 7.66 -3.71 -1.05
C ALA A 78 6.74 -2.53 -0.72
N ALA A 79 5.56 -2.79 -0.19
CA ALA A 79 4.63 -1.74 0.22
C ALA A 79 5.23 -0.88 1.34
N TYR A 80 5.88 -1.52 2.30
CA TYR A 80 6.55 -0.82 3.39
C TYR A 80 7.61 0.15 2.85
N LYS A 81 8.43 -0.33 1.94
CA LYS A 81 9.50 0.48 1.34
C LYS A 81 8.93 1.70 0.63
N ASP A 82 7.90 1.50 -0.18
CA ASP A 82 7.30 2.61 -0.93
C ASP A 82 6.62 3.61 -0.01
N CYS A 83 5.91 3.11 1.00
CA CYS A 83 5.25 3.96 1.99
C CYS A 83 6.28 4.78 2.78
N LYS A 84 7.35 4.13 3.23
CA LYS A 84 8.40 4.79 4.00
C LYS A 84 9.10 5.86 3.19
N ALA A 85 9.34 5.60 1.91
CA ALA A 85 9.96 6.57 1.02
C ALA A 85 9.13 7.85 0.94
N GLN A 86 7.80 7.74 0.91
CA GLN A 86 6.94 8.92 0.89
C GLN A 86 6.91 9.63 2.25
N GLU A 87 6.90 8.87 3.34
CA GLU A 87 6.93 9.46 4.68
C GLU A 87 8.20 10.26 4.91
N ASP A 88 9.33 9.75 4.46
CA ASP A 88 10.62 10.42 4.62
C ASP A 88 10.67 11.75 3.88
N LYS A 89 9.90 11.89 2.81
CA LYS A 89 9.82 13.15 2.08
C LYS A 89 8.93 14.18 2.76
N ILE A 90 7.96 13.73 3.56
CA ILE A 90 7.08 14.63 4.29
C ILE A 90 7.80 15.23 5.50
N SER A 91 8.57 14.43 6.19
CA SER A 91 9.20 14.82 7.43
C SER A 91 10.71 14.90 7.26
N PRO A 92 11.21 16.02 6.79
CA PRO A 92 12.64 16.19 6.47
C PRO A 92 13.54 16.30 7.67
N GLU A 93 13.08 16.29 8.81
CA GLU A 93 13.83 16.42 10.04
C GLU A 93 15.30 16.10 9.92
#